data_62160752efa7989dca9b3b8f983bf2a7
#
_entry.id   62160752efa7989dca9b3b8f983bf2a7
#
_cell.length_a   1.000
_cell.length_b   1.000
_cell.length_c   1.000
_cell.angle_alpha   90.00
_cell.angle_beta   90.00
_cell.angle_gamma   90.00
#
_symmetry.space_group_name_H-M   'P 1'
#
loop_
_entity.id
_entity.type
_entity.pdbx_description
1 polymer ?
#
loop_
_entity_poly.entity_id
_entity_poly.type
_entity_poly.pdbx_seq_one_letter_code
_entity_poly.pdbx_strand_id
1 'polypeptide(L)'
;MPETIRCPSCGAENAPGAESCAQCNFPLAEKPAGPAAEPAPEFQFDPGPRPVRRTRERPDAMQPVQMQLWLFAGIAVIIGIVYFAAQGFWKSNVKPVEGANPQQEQRADAARAVLAKDSTNLTARIELANVLYDTGNWSEAIVHYKSAQRLDPNRATTIVDMGVCFYNLGRFAQAESLFQHALVLDPHQSVAMFNLGIIAESQGRWDEALAQFHGAMESNPPDGMKPILQQHIQEAMGKTGKTPPPLGR
;
A
#
# COMPACT_ATOMS: atom_id res chain seq x y z
N MET A 1 32.61 0.31 29.82
CA MET A 1 32.17 0.39 28.39
C MET A 1 30.87 1.16 28.39
N PRO A 2 30.68 2.17 27.57
CA PRO A 2 29.39 2.89 27.52
C PRO A 2 28.29 1.95 27.06
N GLU A 3 27.20 1.89 27.81
CA GLU A 3 26.03 1.00 27.50
C GLU A 3 25.29 1.51 26.29
N THR A 4 25.04 0.63 25.31
CA THR A 4 24.18 0.93 24.15
C THR A 4 22.73 1.09 24.57
N ILE A 5 22.00 1.98 23.93
CA ILE A 5 20.56 2.20 24.19
C ILE A 5 19.76 1.39 23.19
N ARG A 6 18.92 0.46 23.67
CA ARG A 6 18.03 -0.32 22.82
C ARG A 6 16.73 0.44 22.55
N CYS A 7 16.39 0.63 21.29
CA CYS A 7 15.17 1.32 20.89
C CYS A 7 13.92 0.54 21.29
N PRO A 8 12.97 1.13 22.05
CA PRO A 8 11.76 0.44 22.48
C PRO A 8 10.76 0.18 21.33
N SER A 9 10.89 0.91 20.21
CA SER A 9 9.99 0.80 19.07
C SER A 9 10.41 -0.28 18.06
N CYS A 10 11.72 -0.43 17.75
CA CYS A 10 12.20 -1.36 16.73
C CYS A 10 13.27 -2.36 17.22
N GLY A 11 13.72 -2.25 18.49
CA GLY A 11 14.71 -3.13 19.09
C GLY A 11 16.15 -2.88 18.66
N ALA A 12 16.44 -1.90 17.81
CA ALA A 12 17.79 -1.59 17.33
C ALA A 12 18.67 -1.02 18.44
N GLU A 13 19.96 -1.40 18.46
CA GLU A 13 20.95 -0.84 19.36
C GLU A 13 21.49 0.48 18.82
N ASN A 14 21.54 1.49 19.67
CA ASN A 14 21.99 2.84 19.34
C ASN A 14 23.16 3.24 20.23
N ALA A 15 23.95 4.20 19.76
CA ALA A 15 25.07 4.73 20.53
C ALA A 15 24.59 5.36 21.85
N PRO A 16 25.43 5.36 22.90
CA PRO A 16 25.12 6.03 24.15
C PRO A 16 24.86 7.51 23.91
N GLY A 17 23.72 8.04 24.38
CA GLY A 17 23.37 9.44 24.21
C GLY A 17 22.71 9.80 22.88
N ALA A 18 22.34 8.83 22.06
CA ALA A 18 21.58 9.11 20.83
C ALA A 18 20.20 9.72 21.17
N GLU A 19 19.89 10.87 20.59
CA GLU A 19 18.61 11.57 20.79
C GLU A 19 17.44 10.88 20.07
N SER A 20 17.73 10.16 18.99
CA SER A 20 16.74 9.38 18.22
C SER A 20 17.37 8.09 17.67
N CYS A 21 16.53 7.10 17.41
CA CYS A 21 16.96 5.83 16.84
C CYS A 21 17.40 5.98 15.38
N ALA A 22 18.60 5.52 15.07
CA ALA A 22 19.17 5.58 13.72
C ALA A 22 18.37 4.77 12.69
N GLN A 23 17.58 3.78 13.14
CA GLN A 23 16.84 2.89 12.24
C GLN A 23 15.38 3.31 12.02
N CYS A 24 14.69 3.84 13.05
CA CYS A 24 13.25 4.17 12.95
C CYS A 24 12.91 5.60 13.37
N ASN A 25 13.89 6.41 13.72
CA ASN A 25 13.78 7.80 14.16
C ASN A 25 12.94 8.02 15.43
N PHE A 26 12.74 6.97 16.25
CA PHE A 26 12.03 7.07 17.51
C PHE A 26 12.88 7.86 18.53
N PRO A 27 12.31 8.86 19.26
CA PRO A 27 13.07 9.64 20.24
C PRO A 27 13.52 8.75 21.40
N LEU A 28 14.82 8.78 21.73
CA LEU A 28 15.44 7.98 22.78
C LEU A 28 15.80 8.80 24.03
N ALA A 29 15.86 10.13 23.90
CA ALA A 29 16.10 11.03 25.02
C ALA A 29 14.78 11.42 25.67
N GLU A 30 14.68 11.26 26.98
CA GLU A 30 13.60 11.88 27.75
C GLU A 30 13.78 13.40 27.69
N LYS A 31 12.75 14.12 27.25
CA LYS A 31 12.73 15.59 27.28
C LYS A 31 12.90 16.01 28.75
N PRO A 32 13.90 16.84 29.09
CA PRO A 32 14.05 17.30 30.46
C PRO A 32 12.77 17.99 30.90
N ALA A 33 12.27 17.61 32.08
CA ALA A 33 11.13 18.25 32.72
C ALA A 33 11.44 19.75 32.82
N GLY A 34 10.56 20.57 32.26
CA GLY A 34 10.68 22.02 32.36
C GLY A 34 10.71 22.47 33.83
N PRO A 35 11.27 23.64 34.12
CA PRO A 35 11.41 24.13 35.50
C PRO A 35 10.06 24.11 36.21
N ALA A 36 10.09 23.64 37.47
CA ALA A 36 8.94 23.57 38.33
C ALA A 36 8.26 24.96 38.38
N ALA A 37 6.95 24.99 38.15
CA ALA A 37 6.16 26.21 38.25
C ALA A 37 6.29 26.76 39.68
N GLU A 38 6.62 28.04 39.77
CA GLU A 38 6.59 28.78 41.05
C GLU A 38 5.23 28.61 41.71
N PRO A 39 5.18 28.49 43.05
CA PRO A 39 3.92 28.42 43.76
C PRO A 39 3.13 29.72 43.54
N ALA A 40 1.89 29.57 43.12
CA ALA A 40 0.97 30.68 42.92
C ALA A 40 0.79 31.49 44.25
N PRO A 41 0.72 32.81 44.17
CA PRO A 41 0.52 33.64 45.37
C PRO A 41 -0.77 33.23 46.10
N GLU A 42 -0.68 33.08 47.42
CA GLU A 42 -1.84 32.84 48.29
C GLU A 42 -2.89 33.92 48.05
N PHE A 43 -4.00 33.49 47.46
CA PHE A 43 -5.18 34.37 47.27
C PHE A 43 -5.90 34.50 48.63
N GLN A 44 -5.70 35.63 49.30
CA GLN A 44 -6.49 35.97 50.47
C GLN A 44 -7.96 36.24 50.04
N PHE A 45 -8.84 35.32 50.40
CA PHE A 45 -10.27 35.43 50.17
C PHE A 45 -10.87 36.51 51.10
N ASP A 46 -11.19 37.68 50.55
CA ASP A 46 -12.03 38.69 51.22
C ASP A 46 -13.48 38.26 51.03
N PRO A 47 -14.20 37.89 52.11
CA PRO A 47 -15.63 37.58 52.01
C PRO A 47 -16.42 38.90 51.91
N GLY A 48 -16.46 39.48 50.72
CA GLY A 48 -17.34 40.58 50.39
C GLY A 48 -18.80 40.31 50.80
N PRO A 49 -19.69 41.32 50.84
CA PRO A 49 -21.03 41.25 51.41
C PRO A 49 -21.83 40.10 50.82
N ARG A 50 -22.37 39.20 51.69
CA ARG A 50 -23.14 38.03 51.30
C ARG A 50 -24.21 38.38 50.28
N PRO A 51 -24.21 37.74 49.11
CA PRO A 51 -25.23 38.00 48.11
C PRO A 51 -26.62 37.65 48.70
N VAL A 52 -27.54 38.63 48.59
CA VAL A 52 -28.92 38.39 48.89
C VAL A 52 -29.40 37.16 48.13
N ARG A 53 -29.90 36.19 48.88
CA ARG A 53 -30.40 34.93 48.35
C ARG A 53 -31.60 35.26 47.45
N ARG A 54 -31.34 35.48 46.13
CA ARG A 54 -32.42 35.48 45.15
C ARG A 54 -33.02 34.09 45.19
N THR A 55 -34.25 33.96 45.57
CA THR A 55 -35.06 32.77 45.43
C THR A 55 -35.00 32.38 43.96
N ARG A 56 -34.20 31.35 43.66
CA ARG A 56 -34.17 30.79 42.34
C ARG A 56 -35.57 30.21 42.12
N GLU A 57 -36.39 30.88 41.33
CA GLU A 57 -37.60 30.29 40.78
C GLU A 57 -37.17 28.95 40.16
N ARG A 58 -37.76 27.85 40.63
CA ARG A 58 -37.55 26.57 40.03
C ARG A 58 -38.04 26.69 38.60
N PRO A 59 -37.21 26.35 37.58
CA PRO A 59 -37.73 26.28 36.24
C PRO A 59 -38.95 25.35 36.27
N ASP A 60 -40.09 25.84 35.73
CA ASP A 60 -41.31 25.10 35.65
C ASP A 60 -41.03 23.66 35.21
N ALA A 61 -41.54 22.71 35.99
CA ALA A 61 -41.36 21.30 35.67
C ALA A 61 -41.88 21.07 34.27
N MET A 62 -41.00 20.63 33.39
CA MET A 62 -41.31 20.43 31.97
C MET A 62 -42.57 19.56 31.84
N GLN A 63 -43.60 20.07 31.20
CA GLN A 63 -44.86 19.35 31.06
C GLN A 63 -44.58 17.97 30.41
N PRO A 64 -45.30 16.91 30.80
CA PRO A 64 -45.05 15.54 30.30
C PRO A 64 -45.05 15.46 28.77
N VAL A 65 -45.82 16.29 28.11
CA VAL A 65 -45.85 16.42 26.63
C VAL A 65 -44.50 16.92 26.07
N GLN A 66 -43.88 17.92 26.73
CA GLN A 66 -42.59 18.44 26.31
C GLN A 66 -41.49 17.41 26.53
N MET A 67 -41.53 16.63 27.60
CA MET A 67 -40.58 15.55 27.85
C MET A 67 -40.69 14.43 26.80
N GLN A 68 -41.91 14.09 26.36
CA GLN A 68 -42.12 13.13 25.28
C GLN A 68 -41.57 13.67 23.94
N LEU A 69 -41.78 14.93 23.60
CA LEU A 69 -41.26 15.55 22.38
C LEU A 69 -39.74 15.52 22.34
N TRP A 70 -39.05 15.80 23.46
CA TRP A 70 -37.60 15.73 23.55
C TRP A 70 -37.10 14.27 23.43
N LEU A 71 -37.86 13.32 23.95
CA LEU A 71 -37.55 11.90 23.84
C LEU A 71 -37.66 11.41 22.39
N PHE A 72 -38.72 11.82 21.67
CA PHE A 72 -38.86 11.51 20.23
C PHE A 72 -37.80 12.21 19.38
N ALA A 73 -37.45 13.47 19.71
CA ALA A 73 -36.37 14.18 19.03
C ALA A 73 -35.02 13.47 19.23
N GLY A 74 -34.73 13.00 20.45
CA GLY A 74 -33.52 12.23 20.77
C GLY A 74 -33.47 10.92 19.99
N ILE A 75 -34.58 10.17 19.92
CA ILE A 75 -34.69 8.93 19.16
C ILE A 75 -34.50 9.20 17.66
N ALA A 76 -35.10 10.25 17.11
CA ALA A 76 -34.96 10.62 15.70
C ALA A 76 -33.50 10.98 15.35
N VAL A 77 -32.77 11.66 16.26
CA VAL A 77 -31.35 11.96 16.09
C VAL A 77 -30.51 10.66 16.11
N ILE A 78 -30.79 9.73 17.02
CA ILE A 78 -30.10 8.44 17.08
C ILE A 78 -30.38 7.63 15.81
N ILE A 79 -31.65 7.57 15.38
CA ILE A 79 -32.00 6.90 14.11
C ILE A 79 -31.30 7.58 12.93
N GLY A 80 -31.23 8.90 12.90
CA GLY A 80 -30.50 9.65 11.88
C GLY A 80 -29.00 9.32 11.87
N ILE A 81 -28.37 9.24 13.03
CA ILE A 81 -26.97 8.86 13.17
C ILE A 81 -26.73 7.41 12.71
N VAL A 82 -27.61 6.49 13.13
CA VAL A 82 -27.53 5.06 12.72
C VAL A 82 -27.78 4.92 11.23
N TYR A 83 -28.78 5.62 10.68
CA TYR A 83 -29.09 5.65 9.25
C TYR A 83 -27.90 6.22 8.44
N PHE A 84 -27.31 7.34 8.90
CA PHE A 84 -26.17 7.96 8.26
C PHE A 84 -24.90 7.09 8.35
N ALA A 85 -24.71 6.41 9.48
CA ALA A 85 -23.65 5.43 9.65
C ALA A 85 -23.86 4.21 8.72
N ALA A 86 -25.12 3.74 8.60
CA ALA A 86 -25.49 2.63 7.72
C ALA A 86 -25.37 3.00 6.23
N GLN A 87 -25.58 4.27 5.85
CA GLN A 87 -25.38 4.76 4.49
C GLN A 87 -23.91 4.93 4.10
N GLY A 88 -22.98 4.53 4.97
CA GLY A 88 -21.56 4.52 4.64
C GLY A 88 -20.87 5.88 4.69
N PHE A 89 -21.39 6.84 5.45
CA PHE A 89 -20.67 8.06 5.78
C PHE A 89 -19.39 7.76 6.58
N TRP A 90 -19.35 6.60 7.22
CA TRP A 90 -18.15 5.97 7.78
C TRP A 90 -17.48 5.02 6.78
N LYS A 91 -17.68 5.25 5.46
CA LYS A 91 -16.78 4.61 4.50
C LYS A 91 -15.39 5.00 4.94
N SER A 92 -14.67 3.99 5.39
CA SER A 92 -13.25 4.03 5.71
C SER A 92 -12.57 5.07 4.81
N ASN A 93 -11.58 5.79 5.33
CA ASN A 93 -10.68 6.67 4.57
C ASN A 93 -9.83 5.85 3.56
N VAL A 94 -10.48 4.97 2.81
CA VAL A 94 -9.87 4.22 1.73
C VAL A 94 -9.75 5.21 0.58
N LYS A 95 -8.53 5.65 0.34
CA LYS A 95 -8.26 6.50 -0.82
C LYS A 95 -8.65 5.74 -2.08
N PRO A 96 -9.39 6.38 -3.02
CA PRO A 96 -9.63 5.78 -4.32
C PRO A 96 -8.31 5.51 -5.03
N VAL A 97 -8.30 4.50 -5.91
CA VAL A 97 -7.11 4.20 -6.72
C VAL A 97 -6.96 5.31 -7.75
N GLU A 98 -5.85 6.04 -7.69
CA GLU A 98 -5.57 7.14 -8.60
C GLU A 98 -5.55 6.63 -10.06
N GLY A 99 -6.25 7.33 -10.94
CA GLY A 99 -6.36 6.95 -12.36
C GLY A 99 -7.31 5.79 -12.67
N ALA A 100 -7.97 5.19 -11.67
CA ALA A 100 -8.91 4.10 -11.90
C ALA A 100 -10.22 4.59 -12.52
N ASN A 101 -10.72 3.84 -13.48
CA ASN A 101 -12.09 3.99 -13.94
C ASN A 101 -13.08 3.36 -12.93
N PRO A 102 -14.42 3.64 -13.05
CA PRO A 102 -15.40 3.13 -12.06
C PRO A 102 -15.40 1.61 -11.89
N GLN A 103 -15.10 0.84 -12.94
CA GLN A 103 -15.06 -0.62 -12.88
C GLN A 103 -13.81 -1.10 -12.14
N GLN A 104 -12.66 -0.47 -12.40
CA GLN A 104 -11.41 -0.76 -11.69
C GLN A 104 -11.54 -0.42 -10.19
N GLU A 105 -12.15 0.73 -9.86
CA GLU A 105 -12.39 1.10 -8.46
C GLU A 105 -13.32 0.10 -7.77
N GLN A 106 -14.37 -0.36 -8.44
CA GLN A 106 -15.27 -1.39 -7.90
C GLN A 106 -14.51 -2.71 -7.62
N ARG A 107 -13.59 -3.12 -8.51
CA ARG A 107 -12.74 -4.30 -8.32
C ARG A 107 -11.79 -4.10 -7.13
N ALA A 108 -11.17 -2.93 -7.01
CA ALA A 108 -10.30 -2.59 -5.89
C ALA A 108 -11.05 -2.60 -4.56
N ASP A 109 -12.24 -2.00 -4.49
CA ASP A 109 -13.08 -1.96 -3.29
C ASP A 109 -13.55 -3.37 -2.88
N ALA A 110 -13.94 -4.21 -3.85
CA ALA A 110 -14.29 -5.60 -3.58
C ALA A 110 -13.10 -6.37 -2.99
N ALA A 111 -11.91 -6.22 -3.57
CA ALA A 111 -10.71 -6.85 -3.06
C ALA A 111 -10.34 -6.35 -1.66
N ARG A 112 -10.42 -5.03 -1.40
CA ARG A 112 -10.21 -4.43 -0.08
C ARG A 112 -11.19 -4.96 0.97
N ALA A 113 -12.47 -5.11 0.60
CA ALA A 113 -13.50 -5.65 1.49
C ALA A 113 -13.24 -7.12 1.88
N VAL A 114 -12.72 -7.92 0.96
CA VAL A 114 -12.28 -9.30 1.25
C VAL A 114 -11.06 -9.28 2.18
N LEU A 115 -10.04 -8.45 1.88
CA LEU A 115 -8.82 -8.35 2.66
C LEU A 115 -9.05 -7.79 4.08
N ALA A 116 -10.09 -6.99 4.28
CA ALA A 116 -10.51 -6.52 5.60
C ALA A 116 -11.04 -7.66 6.50
N LYS A 117 -11.61 -8.70 5.90
CA LYS A 117 -12.13 -9.89 6.60
C LYS A 117 -11.06 -10.97 6.73
N ASP A 118 -10.28 -11.16 5.70
CA ASP A 118 -9.20 -12.15 5.60
C ASP A 118 -7.98 -11.53 4.92
N SER A 119 -7.06 -11.03 5.73
CA SER A 119 -5.83 -10.40 5.26
C SER A 119 -4.87 -11.37 4.56
N THR A 120 -5.10 -12.68 4.64
CA THR A 120 -4.31 -13.72 3.99
C THR A 120 -4.91 -14.20 2.67
N ASN A 121 -6.02 -13.63 2.23
CA ASN A 121 -6.65 -13.99 0.98
C ASN A 121 -5.76 -13.63 -0.22
N LEU A 122 -5.10 -14.63 -0.79
CA LEU A 122 -4.16 -14.48 -1.89
C LEU A 122 -4.82 -13.87 -3.14
N THR A 123 -6.01 -14.38 -3.51
CA THR A 123 -6.72 -13.93 -4.72
C THR A 123 -7.08 -12.45 -4.63
N ALA A 124 -7.67 -12.02 -3.51
CA ALA A 124 -8.03 -10.61 -3.31
C ALA A 124 -6.79 -9.70 -3.29
N ARG A 125 -5.67 -10.21 -2.78
CA ARG A 125 -4.42 -9.45 -2.75
C ARG A 125 -3.81 -9.26 -4.13
N ILE A 126 -3.82 -10.31 -4.96
CA ILE A 126 -3.38 -10.23 -6.36
C ILE A 126 -4.33 -9.33 -7.15
N GLU A 127 -5.64 -9.44 -6.94
CA GLU A 127 -6.64 -8.62 -7.64
C GLU A 127 -6.42 -7.12 -7.37
N LEU A 128 -6.20 -6.75 -6.11
CA LEU A 128 -5.89 -5.36 -5.76
C LEU A 128 -4.56 -4.90 -6.39
N ALA A 129 -3.55 -5.76 -6.38
CA ALA A 129 -2.27 -5.48 -7.01
C ALA A 129 -2.42 -5.26 -8.52
N ASN A 130 -3.24 -6.08 -9.19
CA ASN A 130 -3.49 -5.96 -10.62
C ASN A 130 -4.21 -4.65 -10.98
N VAL A 131 -5.21 -4.23 -10.19
CA VAL A 131 -5.86 -2.93 -10.40
C VAL A 131 -4.86 -1.78 -10.26
N LEU A 132 -4.01 -1.83 -9.23
CA LEU A 132 -2.97 -0.82 -9.02
C LEU A 132 -1.92 -0.82 -10.15
N TYR A 133 -1.57 -2.00 -10.66
CA TYR A 133 -0.70 -2.18 -11.82
C TYR A 133 -1.31 -1.55 -13.08
N ASP A 134 -2.55 -1.88 -13.40
CA ASP A 134 -3.29 -1.39 -14.57
C ASP A 134 -3.48 0.13 -14.56
N THR A 135 -3.49 0.74 -13.38
CA THR A 135 -3.66 2.19 -13.18
C THR A 135 -2.34 2.96 -13.04
N GLY A 136 -1.19 2.27 -13.16
CA GLY A 136 0.13 2.89 -13.06
C GLY A 136 0.60 3.17 -11.62
N ASN A 137 -0.14 2.70 -10.61
CA ASN A 137 0.23 2.85 -9.20
C ASN A 137 1.25 1.77 -8.78
N TRP A 138 2.35 1.66 -9.56
CA TRP A 138 3.31 0.55 -9.47
C TRP A 138 3.95 0.40 -8.09
N SER A 139 4.23 1.50 -7.40
CA SER A 139 4.82 1.43 -6.05
C SER A 139 3.90 0.74 -5.05
N GLU A 140 2.60 1.00 -5.11
CA GLU A 140 1.60 0.38 -4.25
C GLU A 140 1.32 -1.06 -4.68
N ALA A 141 1.24 -1.32 -6.00
CA ALA A 141 1.12 -2.67 -6.55
C ALA A 141 2.23 -3.60 -6.03
N ILE A 142 3.49 -3.14 -6.00
CA ILE A 142 4.63 -3.90 -5.45
C ILE A 142 4.39 -4.32 -3.99
N VAL A 143 3.78 -3.50 -3.16
CA VAL A 143 3.49 -3.85 -1.75
C VAL A 143 2.53 -5.04 -1.68
N HIS A 144 1.49 -5.03 -2.53
CA HIS A 144 0.53 -6.12 -2.59
C HIS A 144 1.12 -7.38 -3.23
N TYR A 145 1.88 -7.26 -4.33
CA TYR A 145 2.58 -8.40 -4.94
C TYR A 145 3.60 -9.05 -3.99
N LYS A 146 4.39 -8.25 -3.24
CA LYS A 146 5.28 -8.79 -2.20
C LYS A 146 4.52 -9.55 -1.12
N SER A 147 3.35 -9.06 -0.75
CA SER A 147 2.51 -9.75 0.22
C SER A 147 1.91 -11.04 -0.34
N ALA A 148 1.51 -11.04 -1.61
CA ALA A 148 1.06 -12.24 -2.33
C ALA A 148 2.19 -13.28 -2.47
N GLN A 149 3.41 -12.84 -2.80
CA GLN A 149 4.58 -13.71 -2.88
C GLN A 149 4.93 -14.39 -1.54
N ARG A 150 4.72 -13.71 -0.40
CA ARG A 150 4.89 -14.35 0.92
C ARG A 150 3.86 -15.45 1.18
N LEU A 151 2.65 -15.35 0.62
CA LEU A 151 1.59 -16.35 0.75
C LEU A 151 1.78 -17.51 -0.22
N ASP A 152 2.26 -17.22 -1.42
CA ASP A 152 2.56 -18.22 -2.46
C ASP A 152 3.91 -17.86 -3.13
N PRO A 153 5.03 -18.35 -2.57
CA PRO A 153 6.37 -18.02 -3.06
C PRO A 153 6.69 -18.56 -4.46
N ASN A 154 5.97 -19.59 -4.91
CA ASN A 154 6.27 -20.30 -6.16
C ASN A 154 5.43 -19.81 -7.34
N ARG A 155 4.63 -18.76 -7.18
CA ARG A 155 3.82 -18.20 -8.26
C ARG A 155 4.66 -17.29 -9.16
N ALA A 156 5.21 -17.85 -10.22
CA ALA A 156 6.05 -17.13 -11.18
C ALA A 156 5.36 -15.90 -11.78
N THR A 157 4.07 -15.95 -12.08
CA THR A 157 3.30 -14.83 -12.64
C THR A 157 3.31 -13.60 -11.73
N THR A 158 3.09 -13.76 -10.43
CA THR A 158 3.13 -12.66 -9.45
C THR A 158 4.51 -11.99 -9.39
N ILE A 159 5.58 -12.79 -9.54
CA ILE A 159 6.95 -12.28 -9.56
C ILE A 159 7.21 -11.50 -10.83
N VAL A 160 6.69 -11.96 -11.98
CA VAL A 160 6.76 -11.24 -13.25
C VAL A 160 6.04 -9.90 -13.18
N ASP A 161 4.79 -9.87 -12.71
CA ASP A 161 4.00 -8.64 -12.59
C ASP A 161 4.70 -7.62 -11.67
N MET A 162 5.27 -8.08 -10.55
CA MET A 162 6.09 -7.26 -9.69
C MET A 162 7.36 -6.75 -10.42
N GLY A 163 7.99 -7.58 -11.23
CA GLY A 163 9.14 -7.21 -12.07
C GLY A 163 8.79 -6.10 -13.04
N VAL A 164 7.62 -6.17 -13.70
CA VAL A 164 7.15 -5.11 -14.62
C VAL A 164 6.90 -3.81 -13.86
N CYS A 165 6.37 -3.86 -12.63
CA CYS A 165 6.25 -2.66 -11.79
C CYS A 165 7.62 -2.02 -11.53
N PHE A 166 8.65 -2.80 -11.21
CA PHE A 166 10.01 -2.29 -11.03
C PHE A 166 10.60 -1.71 -12.31
N TYR A 167 10.34 -2.35 -13.45
CA TYR A 167 10.75 -1.85 -14.76
C TYR A 167 10.14 -0.46 -15.04
N ASN A 168 8.84 -0.30 -14.85
CA ASN A 168 8.14 0.97 -15.04
C ASN A 168 8.60 2.09 -14.10
N LEU A 169 9.12 1.73 -12.92
CA LEU A 169 9.76 2.65 -11.99
C LEU A 169 11.24 2.96 -12.33
N GLY A 170 11.75 2.47 -13.47
CA GLY A 170 13.16 2.65 -13.89
C GLY A 170 14.16 1.82 -13.08
N ARG A 171 13.68 0.87 -12.27
CA ARG A 171 14.51 0.02 -11.38
C ARG A 171 14.91 -1.27 -12.09
N PHE A 172 15.60 -1.13 -13.23
CA PHE A 172 15.88 -2.22 -14.18
C PHE A 172 16.61 -3.42 -13.57
N ALA A 173 17.62 -3.19 -12.73
CA ALA A 173 18.36 -4.29 -12.10
C ALA A 173 17.47 -5.16 -11.19
N GLN A 174 16.50 -4.55 -10.51
CA GLN A 174 15.55 -5.28 -9.67
C GLN A 174 14.53 -6.04 -10.52
N ALA A 175 14.06 -5.43 -11.60
CA ALA A 175 13.18 -6.09 -12.57
C ALA A 175 13.86 -7.32 -13.18
N GLU A 176 15.10 -7.16 -13.65
CA GLU A 176 15.91 -8.25 -14.23
C GLU A 176 16.06 -9.42 -13.26
N SER A 177 16.42 -9.15 -12.00
CA SER A 177 16.52 -10.18 -10.96
C SER A 177 15.21 -10.93 -10.72
N LEU A 178 14.06 -10.22 -10.75
CA LEU A 178 12.75 -10.82 -10.56
C LEU A 178 12.35 -11.70 -11.77
N PHE A 179 12.61 -11.24 -12.99
CA PHE A 179 12.34 -12.05 -14.18
C PHE A 179 13.21 -13.31 -14.23
N GLN A 180 14.50 -13.21 -13.87
CA GLN A 180 15.36 -14.37 -13.73
C GLN A 180 14.85 -15.35 -12.66
N HIS A 181 14.40 -14.83 -11.51
CA HIS A 181 13.79 -15.66 -10.46
C HIS A 181 12.50 -16.34 -10.96
N ALA A 182 11.66 -15.64 -11.71
CA ALA A 182 10.46 -16.22 -12.29
C ALA A 182 10.79 -17.39 -13.24
N LEU A 183 11.88 -17.29 -14.03
CA LEU A 183 12.36 -18.37 -14.91
C LEU A 183 12.96 -19.56 -14.16
N VAL A 184 13.47 -19.36 -12.95
CA VAL A 184 13.87 -20.48 -12.08
C VAL A 184 12.66 -21.30 -11.63
N LEU A 185 11.52 -20.63 -11.39
CA LEU A 185 10.27 -21.28 -10.97
C LEU A 185 9.50 -21.86 -12.15
N ASP A 186 9.47 -21.16 -13.25
CA ASP A 186 8.81 -21.55 -14.50
C ASP A 186 9.73 -21.23 -15.70
N PRO A 187 10.52 -22.21 -16.18
CA PRO A 187 11.42 -22.01 -17.31
C PRO A 187 10.72 -21.66 -18.64
N HIS A 188 9.40 -21.81 -18.73
CA HIS A 188 8.60 -21.48 -19.91
C HIS A 188 7.79 -20.18 -19.75
N GLN A 189 8.15 -19.34 -18.77
CA GLN A 189 7.46 -18.07 -18.53
C GLN A 189 7.82 -17.05 -19.63
N SER A 190 7.06 -17.08 -20.73
CA SER A 190 7.32 -16.27 -21.93
C SER A 190 7.34 -14.77 -21.67
N VAL A 191 6.51 -14.27 -20.71
CA VAL A 191 6.47 -12.85 -20.35
C VAL A 191 7.75 -12.44 -19.62
N ALA A 192 8.34 -13.30 -18.79
CA ALA A 192 9.61 -13.02 -18.15
C ALA A 192 10.75 -12.91 -19.16
N MET A 193 10.83 -13.87 -20.10
CA MET A 193 11.83 -13.84 -21.19
C MET A 193 11.65 -12.57 -22.05
N PHE A 194 10.42 -12.25 -22.45
CA PHE A 194 10.15 -11.03 -23.21
C PHE A 194 10.70 -9.78 -22.50
N ASN A 195 10.41 -9.62 -21.22
CA ASN A 195 10.86 -8.45 -20.46
C ASN A 195 12.39 -8.43 -20.25
N LEU A 196 13.03 -9.58 -20.09
CA LEU A 196 14.49 -9.67 -20.10
C LEU A 196 15.09 -9.26 -21.46
N GLY A 197 14.44 -9.68 -22.55
CA GLY A 197 14.80 -9.23 -23.89
C GLY A 197 14.70 -7.71 -24.05
N ILE A 198 13.63 -7.08 -23.58
CA ILE A 198 13.45 -5.63 -23.60
C ILE A 198 14.54 -4.91 -22.78
N ILE A 199 14.89 -5.42 -21.62
CA ILE A 199 15.98 -4.85 -20.80
C ILE A 199 17.32 -4.98 -21.56
N ALA A 200 17.63 -6.15 -22.10
CA ALA A 200 18.85 -6.39 -22.85
C ALA A 200 18.95 -5.50 -24.09
N GLU A 201 17.85 -5.35 -24.83
CA GLU A 201 17.72 -4.46 -25.99
C GLU A 201 18.00 -3.00 -25.61
N SER A 202 17.37 -2.51 -24.53
CA SER A 202 17.57 -1.14 -24.04
C SER A 202 19.01 -0.83 -23.64
N GLN A 203 19.78 -1.86 -23.32
CA GLN A 203 21.20 -1.77 -22.96
C GLN A 203 22.14 -2.09 -24.13
N GLY A 204 21.61 -2.32 -25.34
CA GLY A 204 22.39 -2.67 -26.53
C GLY A 204 22.96 -4.09 -26.51
N ARG A 205 22.52 -4.95 -25.59
CA ARG A 205 22.91 -6.36 -25.48
C ARG A 205 22.09 -7.22 -26.46
N TRP A 206 22.27 -6.93 -27.77
CA TRP A 206 21.42 -7.47 -28.83
C TRP A 206 21.43 -8.99 -28.96
N ASP A 207 22.58 -9.66 -28.74
CA ASP A 207 22.67 -11.12 -28.78
C ASP A 207 21.82 -11.75 -27.66
N GLU A 208 21.85 -11.17 -26.49
CA GLU A 208 21.04 -11.62 -25.35
C GLU A 208 19.56 -11.32 -25.60
N ALA A 209 19.23 -10.14 -26.09
CA ALA A 209 17.87 -9.78 -26.45
C ALA A 209 17.27 -10.76 -27.45
N LEU A 210 18.03 -11.09 -28.52
CA LEU A 210 17.60 -12.07 -29.53
C LEU A 210 17.34 -13.47 -28.91
N ALA A 211 18.22 -13.95 -28.03
CA ALA A 211 18.05 -15.20 -27.34
C ALA A 211 16.81 -15.25 -26.46
N GLN A 212 16.57 -14.16 -25.71
CA GLN A 212 15.40 -14.04 -24.83
C GLN A 212 14.08 -13.96 -25.61
N PHE A 213 14.01 -13.15 -26.66
CA PHE A 213 12.81 -13.05 -27.50
C PHE A 213 12.51 -14.37 -28.23
N HIS A 214 13.55 -15.08 -28.69
CA HIS A 214 13.39 -16.39 -29.31
C HIS A 214 12.87 -17.42 -28.30
N GLY A 215 13.46 -17.48 -27.10
CA GLY A 215 12.96 -18.32 -26.00
C GLY A 215 11.52 -18.01 -25.62
N ALA A 216 11.15 -16.73 -25.57
CA ALA A 216 9.78 -16.32 -25.32
C ALA A 216 8.83 -16.82 -26.43
N MET A 217 9.23 -16.78 -27.70
CA MET A 217 8.45 -17.27 -28.83
C MET A 217 8.24 -18.79 -28.77
N GLU A 218 9.25 -19.54 -28.36
CA GLU A 218 9.19 -21.01 -28.20
C GLU A 218 8.35 -21.44 -27.00
N SER A 219 8.22 -20.58 -25.99
CA SER A 219 7.49 -20.85 -24.75
C SER A 219 5.97 -20.64 -24.84
N ASN A 220 5.41 -20.71 -26.05
CA ASN A 220 3.98 -20.56 -26.32
C ASN A 220 3.38 -19.26 -25.72
N PRO A 221 3.86 -18.09 -26.16
CA PRO A 221 3.40 -16.81 -25.63
C PRO A 221 1.92 -16.57 -25.96
N PRO A 222 1.23 -15.69 -25.21
CA PRO A 222 -0.11 -15.23 -25.57
C PRO A 222 -0.18 -14.74 -27.01
N ASP A 223 -1.29 -14.99 -27.72
CA ASP A 223 -1.41 -14.66 -29.15
C ASP A 223 -1.14 -13.17 -29.45
N GLY A 224 -1.56 -12.27 -28.56
CA GLY A 224 -1.29 -10.84 -28.71
C GLY A 224 0.19 -10.46 -28.58
N MET A 225 1.02 -11.29 -27.99
CA MET A 225 2.47 -11.05 -27.84
C MET A 225 3.27 -11.51 -29.07
N LYS A 226 2.77 -12.50 -29.81
CA LYS A 226 3.51 -13.09 -30.95
C LYS A 226 3.97 -12.04 -32.01
N PRO A 227 3.09 -11.12 -32.49
CA PRO A 227 3.53 -10.11 -33.47
C PRO A 227 4.57 -9.14 -32.89
N ILE A 228 4.47 -8.81 -31.61
CA ILE A 228 5.43 -7.93 -30.92
C ILE A 228 6.78 -8.64 -30.83
N LEU A 229 6.81 -9.90 -30.41
CA LEU A 229 8.02 -10.72 -30.36
C LEU A 229 8.67 -10.84 -31.74
N GLN A 230 7.88 -11.06 -32.82
CA GLN A 230 8.41 -11.11 -34.17
C GLN A 230 9.12 -9.82 -34.58
N GLN A 231 8.55 -8.67 -34.22
CA GLN A 231 9.15 -7.37 -34.49
C GLN A 231 10.52 -7.23 -33.80
N HIS A 232 10.58 -7.50 -32.48
CA HIS A 232 11.82 -7.40 -31.70
C HIS A 232 12.88 -8.40 -32.16
N ILE A 233 12.48 -9.62 -32.53
CA ILE A 233 13.39 -10.61 -33.10
C ILE A 233 14.01 -10.08 -34.41
N GLN A 234 13.19 -9.53 -35.31
CA GLN A 234 13.70 -8.98 -36.58
C GLN A 234 14.66 -7.80 -36.34
N GLU A 235 14.35 -6.91 -35.40
CA GLU A 235 15.22 -5.82 -35.04
C GLU A 235 16.57 -6.31 -34.49
N ALA A 236 16.54 -7.23 -33.52
CA ALA A 236 17.74 -7.82 -32.92
C ALA A 236 18.59 -8.58 -33.97
N MET A 237 17.97 -9.29 -34.92
CA MET A 237 18.65 -9.93 -36.04
C MET A 237 19.37 -8.88 -36.92
N GLY A 238 18.70 -7.78 -37.23
CA GLY A 238 19.31 -6.69 -37.99
C GLY A 238 20.53 -6.07 -37.30
N LYS A 239 20.56 -6.04 -35.99
CA LYS A 239 21.67 -5.49 -35.19
C LYS A 239 22.83 -6.49 -35.03
N THR A 240 22.51 -7.77 -34.90
CA THR A 240 23.54 -8.83 -34.67
C THR A 240 24.08 -9.45 -35.95
N GLY A 241 23.36 -9.33 -37.07
CA GLY A 241 23.63 -10.04 -38.30
C GLY A 241 23.39 -11.56 -38.19
N LYS A 242 22.79 -12.04 -37.11
CA LYS A 242 22.53 -13.47 -36.84
C LYS A 242 21.07 -13.81 -37.17
N THR A 243 20.87 -15.00 -37.69
CA THR A 243 19.55 -15.62 -37.78
C THR A 243 19.33 -16.48 -36.53
N PRO A 244 18.16 -16.41 -35.86
CA PRO A 244 17.88 -17.33 -34.77
C PRO A 244 17.86 -18.76 -35.27
N PRO A 245 18.15 -19.77 -34.41
CA PRO A 245 17.93 -21.14 -34.76
C PRO A 245 16.47 -21.37 -35.17
N PRO A 246 16.17 -22.33 -36.07
CA PRO A 246 14.78 -22.59 -36.43
C PRO A 246 13.98 -22.97 -35.18
N LEU A 247 12.75 -22.42 -35.07
CA LEU A 247 11.83 -22.77 -34.00
C LEU A 247 11.66 -24.29 -33.96
N GLY A 248 11.96 -24.91 -32.82
CA GLY A 248 11.75 -26.35 -32.62
C GLY A 248 10.27 -26.68 -32.85
N ARG A 249 10.01 -27.71 -33.67
CA ARG A 249 8.65 -28.22 -33.95
C ARG A 249 8.14 -29.07 -32.81
#